data_6bbfdd9ae0143ac96f0b48d288d30f29
#
_entry.id   6bbfdd9ae0143ac96f0b48d288d30f29
#
_cell.length_a   1.000
_cell.length_b   1.000
_cell.length_c   1.000
_cell.angle_alpha   90.00
_cell.angle_beta   90.00
_cell.angle_gamma   90.00
#
_symmetry.space_group_name_H-M   'P 1'
#
loop_
_entity.id
_entity.type
_entity.pdbx_description
1 polymer ?
#
loop_
_entity_poly.entity_id
_entity_poly.type
_entity_poly.pdbx_seq_one_letter_code
_entity_poly.pdbx_strand_id
1 'polypeptide(L)'
;LSTKINASRTHNHNGGIDIMNFLNYSPTMEMKDPLTGVYNMDPYNSVNGNPYGARVANYGDSYVYALNTNMDLTFKIMKGLTLSVQGAANYSHVPSYSFTSSLAKPGQLSGMENASRMNLFWQNTNNVTYNTSFGDHHLTATAVFEASGAEGRNLKLTGSDLANEFVGYWNAKNAKTRDGENGYSAEAIVSGLGRIMYNYKGKYMLTGTFRADGSSKFQKKNKWGYFPSAAVAWDVAKENFMSKQNIVQQLKLRASFGVVGNQSIGAYTTLGMLAPTNYDGYGSDAIHTGYWTGNLATPDVTWESTYQYNIGLDASVLDGRLSFTAEWFRKDTKDLLLRKPAPQYN
;
A
#
# COMPACT_ATOMS: atom_id res chain seq x y z
N LEU A 1 -1.20 10.19 -27.76
CA LEU A 1 -0.98 8.86 -27.21
C LEU A 1 0.38 8.83 -26.54
N SER A 2 0.42 8.44 -25.27
CA SER A 2 1.64 8.09 -24.53
C SER A 2 1.45 6.71 -23.92
N THR A 3 2.45 5.85 -24.09
CA THR A 3 2.45 4.51 -23.49
C THR A 3 3.81 4.27 -22.85
N LYS A 4 3.80 3.81 -21.59
CA LYS A 4 5.01 3.39 -20.89
C LYS A 4 4.83 1.94 -20.44
N ILE A 5 5.78 1.11 -20.80
CA ILE A 5 5.83 -0.29 -20.37
C ILE A 5 7.19 -0.51 -19.72
N ASN A 6 7.18 -0.99 -18.49
CA ASN A 6 8.38 -1.37 -17.77
C ASN A 6 8.24 -2.80 -17.29
N ALA A 7 9.08 -3.69 -17.80
CA ALA A 7 9.19 -5.06 -17.37
C ALA A 7 10.53 -5.27 -16.68
N SER A 8 10.54 -5.89 -15.52
CA SER A 8 11.75 -6.18 -14.76
C SER A 8 11.74 -7.58 -14.18
N ARG A 9 12.94 -8.14 -14.06
CA ARG A 9 13.19 -9.37 -13.33
C ARG A 9 14.34 -9.12 -12.37
N THR A 10 14.10 -9.37 -11.09
CA THR A 10 15.14 -9.32 -10.06
C THR A 10 15.29 -10.73 -9.48
N HIS A 11 16.52 -11.18 -9.31
CA HIS A 11 16.85 -12.42 -8.61
C HIS A 11 17.60 -12.06 -7.33
N ASN A 12 17.06 -12.53 -6.21
CA ASN A 12 17.69 -12.39 -4.91
C ASN A 12 18.07 -13.79 -4.43
N HIS A 13 19.34 -14.00 -4.22
CA HIS A 13 19.83 -15.20 -3.56
C HIS A 13 19.92 -14.93 -2.06
N ASN A 14 19.11 -15.64 -1.28
CA ASN A 14 19.11 -15.53 0.17
C ASN A 14 20.28 -16.32 0.74
N GLY A 15 21.20 -15.62 1.32
CA GLY A 15 22.41 -16.17 1.91
C GLY A 15 23.18 -15.06 2.60
N GLY A 16 22.46 -14.05 3.12
CA GLY A 16 23.07 -12.97 3.91
C GLY A 16 23.80 -13.51 5.13
N ILE A 17 24.99 -12.98 5.40
CA ILE A 17 25.71 -13.20 6.64
C ILE A 17 25.14 -12.20 7.65
N ASP A 18 24.63 -12.68 8.76
CA ASP A 18 24.42 -11.83 9.92
C ASP A 18 25.76 -11.54 10.57
N ILE A 19 26.29 -10.35 10.23
CA ILE A 19 27.61 -9.92 10.69
C ILE A 19 27.70 -9.89 12.21
N MET A 20 26.62 -9.51 12.90
CA MET A 20 26.60 -9.46 14.36
C MET A 20 26.67 -10.86 14.96
N ASN A 21 25.97 -11.83 14.41
CA ASN A 21 26.07 -13.22 14.83
C ASN A 21 27.44 -13.81 14.53
N PHE A 22 28.04 -13.42 13.41
CA PHE A 22 29.39 -13.87 13.07
C PHE A 22 30.46 -13.30 14.02
N LEU A 23 30.37 -12.03 14.38
CA LEU A 23 31.28 -11.37 15.31
C LEU A 23 31.11 -11.87 16.76
N ASN A 24 29.91 -12.32 17.13
CA ASN A 24 29.63 -12.85 18.45
C ASN A 24 29.95 -14.35 18.60
N TYR A 25 30.34 -15.02 17.52
CA TYR A 25 30.73 -16.44 17.58
C TYR A 25 32.16 -16.57 18.13
N SER A 26 32.36 -17.51 19.06
CA SER A 26 33.66 -17.71 19.68
C SER A 26 34.74 -18.12 18.66
N PRO A 27 35.86 -17.39 18.54
CA PRO A 27 36.91 -17.70 17.60
C PRO A 27 37.70 -18.98 17.94
N THR A 28 37.50 -19.52 19.13
CA THR A 28 38.19 -20.75 19.60
C THR A 28 37.38 -22.02 19.34
N MET A 29 36.13 -21.89 18.87
CA MET A 29 35.28 -23.02 18.58
C MET A 29 35.53 -23.57 17.18
N GLU A 30 35.62 -24.90 17.06
CA GLU A 30 35.56 -25.56 15.77
C GLU A 30 34.21 -25.29 15.10
N MET A 31 34.27 -24.81 13.87
CA MET A 31 33.07 -24.47 13.11
C MET A 31 32.19 -25.67 12.82
N LYS A 32 32.78 -26.84 12.66
CA LYS A 32 32.11 -28.06 12.21
C LYS A 32 32.67 -29.28 12.91
N ASP A 33 31.80 -30.14 13.38
CA ASP A 33 32.21 -31.46 13.88
C ASP A 33 32.78 -32.33 12.75
N PRO A 34 34.02 -32.78 12.84
CA PRO A 34 34.66 -33.52 11.76
C PRO A 34 34.08 -34.91 11.52
N LEU A 35 33.38 -35.50 12.53
CA LEU A 35 32.80 -36.83 12.43
C LEU A 35 31.37 -36.80 11.87
N THR A 36 30.54 -35.90 12.41
CA THR A 36 29.11 -35.83 12.04
C THR A 36 28.83 -34.87 10.91
N GLY A 37 29.74 -33.93 10.66
CA GLY A 37 29.53 -32.88 9.66
C GLY A 37 28.57 -31.80 10.10
N VAL A 38 28.04 -31.83 11.33
CA VAL A 38 27.14 -30.84 11.90
C VAL A 38 27.93 -29.60 12.31
N TYR A 39 27.34 -28.41 12.10
CA TYR A 39 27.96 -27.16 12.54
C TYR A 39 27.77 -26.97 14.04
N ASN A 40 28.89 -26.76 14.75
CA ASN A 40 28.88 -26.62 16.20
C ASN A 40 28.20 -25.32 16.65
N MET A 41 27.49 -25.41 17.76
CA MET A 41 26.93 -24.23 18.42
C MET A 41 27.91 -23.66 19.43
N ASP A 42 27.98 -22.33 19.51
CA ASP A 42 28.70 -21.68 20.61
C ASP A 42 27.91 -21.89 21.92
N PRO A 43 28.48 -22.56 22.93
CA PRO A 43 27.81 -22.79 24.19
C PRO A 43 27.49 -21.50 24.95
N TYR A 44 28.18 -20.42 24.68
CA TYR A 44 27.97 -19.11 25.29
C TYR A 44 26.96 -18.24 24.48
N ASN A 45 26.68 -18.60 23.24
CA ASN A 45 25.72 -17.91 22.36
C ASN A 45 24.86 -18.91 21.57
N SER A 46 24.25 -19.83 22.27
CA SER A 46 23.48 -20.94 21.68
C SER A 46 22.18 -20.49 20.97
N VAL A 47 21.71 -19.27 21.23
CA VAL A 47 20.44 -18.75 20.67
C VAL A 47 20.53 -18.59 19.15
N ASN A 48 21.65 -18.11 18.65
CA ASN A 48 21.81 -17.74 17.24
C ASN A 48 22.41 -18.85 16.36
N GLY A 49 22.84 -19.95 16.96
CA GLY A 49 23.46 -21.06 16.22
C GLY A 49 24.83 -20.69 15.64
N ASN A 50 25.33 -21.54 14.74
CA ASN A 50 26.57 -21.31 14.02
C ASN A 50 26.31 -20.44 12.78
N PRO A 51 26.83 -19.21 12.70
CA PRO A 51 26.54 -18.30 11.59
C PRO A 51 27.11 -18.79 10.24
N TYR A 52 28.23 -19.51 10.27
CA TYR A 52 28.82 -20.11 9.07
C TYR A 52 27.97 -21.31 8.60
N GLY A 53 27.53 -22.17 9.53
CA GLY A 53 26.64 -23.28 9.22
C GLY A 53 25.33 -22.82 8.63
N ALA A 54 24.71 -21.81 9.23
CA ALA A 54 23.48 -21.20 8.71
C ALA A 54 23.68 -20.63 7.29
N ARG A 55 24.83 -20.04 7.01
CA ARG A 55 25.15 -19.45 5.69
C ARG A 55 25.40 -20.49 4.60
N VAL A 56 26.07 -21.60 4.94
CA VAL A 56 26.54 -22.60 3.95
C VAL A 56 25.50 -23.67 3.71
N ALA A 57 24.82 -24.09 4.78
CA ALA A 57 23.87 -25.19 4.72
C ALA A 57 22.43 -24.76 4.38
N ASN A 58 22.06 -23.53 4.71
CA ASN A 58 20.77 -22.97 4.38
C ASN A 58 20.88 -22.05 3.16
N TYR A 59 19.97 -22.21 2.22
CA TYR A 59 19.94 -21.37 1.03
C TYR A 59 18.52 -21.13 0.54
N GLY A 60 18.37 -20.12 -0.29
CA GLY A 60 17.08 -19.81 -0.89
C GLY A 60 17.20 -18.83 -2.03
N ASP A 61 16.20 -18.83 -2.88
CA ASP A 61 16.10 -17.98 -4.03
C ASP A 61 14.74 -17.30 -4.07
N SER A 62 14.71 -16.04 -4.43
CA SER A 62 13.47 -15.36 -4.77
C SER A 62 13.62 -14.57 -6.06
N TYR A 63 12.58 -14.60 -6.85
CA TYR A 63 12.51 -13.88 -8.11
C TYR A 63 11.36 -12.88 -8.03
N VAL A 64 11.61 -11.65 -8.46
CA VAL A 64 10.56 -10.64 -8.61
C VAL A 64 10.39 -10.38 -10.10
N TYR A 65 9.25 -10.78 -10.63
CA TYR A 65 8.82 -10.43 -11.97
C TYR A 65 7.81 -9.30 -11.84
N ALA A 66 8.10 -8.15 -12.42
CA ALA A 66 7.19 -7.01 -12.39
C ALA A 66 6.93 -6.48 -13.80
N LEU A 67 5.66 -6.19 -14.07
CA LEU A 67 5.20 -5.53 -15.28
C LEU A 67 4.35 -4.32 -14.87
N ASN A 68 4.83 -3.11 -15.22
CA ASN A 68 4.11 -1.88 -14.99
C ASN A 68 3.76 -1.26 -16.35
N THR A 69 2.49 -1.00 -16.58
CA THR A 69 2.00 -0.41 -17.81
C THR A 69 1.18 0.83 -17.50
N ASN A 70 1.41 1.89 -18.26
CA ASN A 70 0.61 3.10 -18.24
C ASN A 70 0.30 3.51 -19.68
N MET A 71 -0.94 3.86 -19.95
CA MET A 71 -1.43 4.32 -21.23
C MET A 71 -2.23 5.58 -21.03
N ASP A 72 -1.89 6.63 -21.76
CA ASP A 72 -2.60 7.91 -21.77
C ASP A 72 -3.05 8.24 -23.18
N LEU A 73 -4.35 8.42 -23.34
CA LEU A 73 -5.00 8.86 -24.57
C LEU A 73 -5.62 10.23 -24.33
N THR A 74 -5.25 11.22 -25.10
CA THR A 74 -5.84 12.57 -25.01
C THR A 74 -6.49 12.94 -26.35
N PHE A 75 -7.77 13.25 -26.30
CA PHE A 75 -8.57 13.66 -27.43
C PHE A 75 -8.99 15.11 -27.26
N LYS A 76 -8.64 15.97 -28.22
CA LYS A 76 -9.18 17.33 -28.33
C LYS A 76 -10.48 17.25 -29.09
N ILE A 77 -11.62 17.26 -28.39
CA ILE A 77 -12.95 17.08 -29.00
C ILE A 77 -13.36 18.32 -29.76
N MET A 78 -13.18 19.50 -29.14
CA MET A 78 -13.42 20.81 -29.72
C MET A 78 -12.59 21.87 -29.00
N LYS A 79 -12.64 23.10 -29.43
CA LYS A 79 -11.92 24.20 -28.78
C LYS A 79 -12.32 24.27 -27.28
N GLY A 80 -11.34 24.12 -26.42
CA GLY A 80 -11.52 24.16 -24.98
C GLY A 80 -11.95 22.81 -24.36
N LEU A 81 -12.46 21.81 -25.09
CA LEU A 81 -12.92 20.53 -24.57
C LEU A 81 -11.90 19.41 -24.86
N THR A 82 -11.40 18.81 -23.81
CA THR A 82 -10.44 17.71 -23.88
C THR A 82 -10.96 16.52 -23.09
N LEU A 83 -10.87 15.32 -23.68
CA LEU A 83 -11.07 14.04 -23.02
C LEU A 83 -9.72 13.36 -22.85
N SER A 84 -9.40 12.94 -21.63
CA SER A 84 -8.22 12.15 -21.31
C SER A 84 -8.65 10.81 -20.74
N VAL A 85 -8.18 9.72 -21.33
CA VAL A 85 -8.43 8.35 -20.88
C VAL A 85 -7.10 7.76 -20.48
N GLN A 86 -6.98 7.39 -19.21
CA GLN A 86 -5.77 6.83 -18.64
C GLN A 86 -6.05 5.41 -18.15
N GLY A 87 -5.15 4.50 -18.49
CA GLY A 87 -5.13 3.12 -18.00
C GLY A 87 -3.79 2.78 -17.37
N ALA A 88 -3.80 2.16 -16.23
CA ALA A 88 -2.62 1.64 -15.57
C ALA A 88 -2.85 0.19 -15.12
N ALA A 89 -1.82 -0.65 -15.24
CA ALA A 89 -1.80 -1.97 -14.64
C ALA A 89 -0.40 -2.28 -14.12
N ASN A 90 -0.35 -2.75 -12.87
CA ASN A 90 0.87 -3.19 -12.21
C ASN A 90 0.68 -4.64 -11.81
N TYR A 91 1.48 -5.50 -12.38
CA TYR A 91 1.50 -6.93 -12.05
C TYR A 91 2.84 -7.28 -11.44
N SER A 92 2.81 -8.04 -10.35
CA SER A 92 4.01 -8.64 -9.77
C SER A 92 3.78 -10.10 -9.43
N HIS A 93 4.78 -10.93 -9.71
CA HIS A 93 4.84 -12.33 -9.31
C HIS A 93 6.17 -12.58 -8.62
N VAL A 94 6.09 -13.06 -7.38
CA VAL A 94 7.26 -13.28 -6.52
C VAL A 94 7.27 -14.74 -6.05
N PRO A 95 7.80 -15.67 -6.87
CA PRO A 95 8.14 -17.00 -6.40
C PRO A 95 9.37 -16.95 -5.50
N SER A 96 9.34 -17.65 -4.38
CA SER A 96 10.43 -17.77 -3.42
C SER A 96 10.58 -19.22 -2.97
N TYR A 97 11.82 -19.60 -2.76
CA TYR A 97 12.22 -20.96 -2.40
C TYR A 97 13.23 -20.86 -1.27
N SER A 98 13.09 -21.67 -0.24
CA SER A 98 14.09 -21.75 0.81
C SER A 98 14.28 -23.18 1.29
N PHE A 99 15.50 -23.47 1.66
CA PHE A 99 15.92 -24.75 2.21
C PHE A 99 16.69 -24.52 3.50
N THR A 100 16.39 -25.31 4.50
CA THR A 100 17.07 -25.33 5.79
C THR A 100 17.60 -26.72 6.05
N SER A 101 18.91 -26.85 6.24
CA SER A 101 19.57 -28.14 6.45
C SER A 101 19.58 -28.52 7.95
N SER A 102 19.43 -29.81 8.21
CA SER A 102 19.64 -30.36 9.57
C SER A 102 21.09 -30.19 10.07
N LEU A 103 22.03 -30.04 9.15
CA LEU A 103 23.44 -29.84 9.48
C LEU A 103 23.76 -28.41 9.96
N ALA A 104 22.87 -27.44 9.71
CA ALA A 104 23.10 -26.04 10.08
C ALA A 104 23.14 -25.81 11.58
N LYS A 105 22.46 -26.64 12.34
CA LYS A 105 22.35 -26.54 13.80
C LYS A 105 22.02 -27.91 14.39
N PRO A 106 22.68 -28.34 15.49
CA PRO A 106 22.34 -29.58 16.18
C PRO A 106 20.88 -29.65 16.59
N GLY A 107 20.22 -30.77 16.31
CA GLY A 107 18.82 -30.99 16.65
C GLY A 107 17.80 -30.24 15.76
N GLN A 108 18.26 -29.52 14.75
CA GLN A 108 17.38 -28.91 13.77
C GLN A 108 16.90 -29.96 12.76
N LEU A 109 15.61 -29.95 12.47
CA LEU A 109 15.06 -30.72 11.36
C LEU A 109 15.33 -29.98 10.04
N SER A 110 15.59 -30.72 8.99
CA SER A 110 15.63 -30.18 7.63
C SER A 110 14.26 -29.65 7.24
N GLY A 111 14.24 -28.56 6.48
CA GLY A 111 13.01 -27.92 6.06
C GLY A 111 13.08 -27.33 4.66
N MET A 112 11.94 -27.21 4.03
CA MET A 112 11.80 -26.49 2.76
C MET A 112 10.54 -25.64 2.76
N GLU A 113 10.61 -24.52 2.07
CA GLU A 113 9.45 -23.67 1.80
C GLU A 113 9.46 -23.21 0.34
N ASN A 114 8.35 -23.41 -0.33
CA ASN A 114 8.07 -22.86 -1.65
C ASN A 114 6.87 -21.95 -1.54
N ALA A 115 7.05 -20.68 -1.82
CA ALA A 115 5.97 -19.71 -1.79
C ALA A 115 5.86 -18.98 -3.13
N SER A 116 4.66 -18.55 -3.44
CA SER A 116 4.37 -17.74 -4.62
C SER A 116 3.36 -16.65 -4.24
N ARG A 117 3.72 -15.41 -4.50
CA ARG A 117 2.83 -14.27 -4.31
C ARG A 117 2.61 -13.58 -5.64
N MET A 118 1.35 -13.37 -5.99
CA MET A 118 0.93 -12.62 -7.17
C MET A 118 0.11 -11.42 -6.71
N ASN A 119 0.39 -10.24 -7.27
CA ASN A 119 -0.40 -9.03 -7.05
C ASN A 119 -0.69 -8.41 -8.40
N LEU A 120 -1.94 -8.00 -8.57
CA LEU A 120 -2.40 -7.22 -9.72
C LEU A 120 -3.10 -5.97 -9.18
N PHE A 121 -2.67 -4.81 -9.64
CA PHE A 121 -3.37 -3.55 -9.49
C PHE A 121 -3.73 -3.03 -10.86
N TRP A 122 -4.95 -2.52 -11.02
CA TRP A 122 -5.38 -1.85 -12.24
C TRP A 122 -6.15 -0.57 -11.90
N GLN A 123 -6.05 0.41 -12.78
CA GLN A 123 -6.77 1.68 -12.69
C GLN A 123 -7.16 2.17 -14.07
N ASN A 124 -8.37 2.68 -14.18
CA ASN A 124 -8.86 3.44 -15.33
C ASN A 124 -9.37 4.77 -14.84
N THR A 125 -8.89 5.86 -15.45
CA THR A 125 -9.31 7.23 -15.14
C THR A 125 -9.73 7.93 -16.43
N ASN A 126 -10.96 8.42 -16.46
CA ASN A 126 -11.51 9.18 -17.55
C ASN A 126 -11.76 10.62 -17.08
N ASN A 127 -11.14 11.57 -17.75
CA ASN A 127 -11.17 12.97 -17.37
C ASN A 127 -11.67 13.82 -18.54
N VAL A 128 -12.76 14.53 -18.37
CA VAL A 128 -13.28 15.51 -19.31
C VAL A 128 -13.03 16.89 -18.72
N THR A 129 -12.29 17.72 -19.46
CA THR A 129 -12.00 19.10 -19.05
C THR A 129 -12.44 20.08 -20.12
N TYR A 130 -13.22 21.06 -19.71
CA TYR A 130 -13.65 22.17 -20.53
C TYR A 130 -13.04 23.49 -20.01
N ASN A 131 -12.28 24.17 -20.87
CA ASN A 131 -11.66 25.45 -20.60
C ASN A 131 -12.24 26.50 -21.55
N THR A 132 -12.73 27.59 -20.97
CA THR A 132 -13.24 28.72 -21.78
C THR A 132 -12.88 30.05 -21.13
N SER A 133 -12.81 31.09 -21.99
CA SER A 133 -12.55 32.44 -21.55
C SER A 133 -13.49 33.39 -22.35
N PHE A 134 -14.13 34.31 -21.63
CA PHE A 134 -15.01 35.32 -22.20
C PHE A 134 -14.71 36.66 -21.50
N GLY A 135 -14.08 37.56 -22.25
CA GLY A 135 -13.53 38.78 -21.67
C GLY A 135 -12.52 38.46 -20.55
N ASP A 136 -12.73 39.05 -19.41
CA ASP A 136 -11.88 38.87 -18.21
C ASP A 136 -12.20 37.63 -17.37
N HIS A 137 -13.12 36.81 -17.84
CA HIS A 137 -13.59 35.61 -17.14
C HIS A 137 -12.92 34.37 -17.70
N HIS A 138 -12.34 33.55 -16.83
CA HIS A 138 -11.77 32.24 -17.16
C HIS A 138 -12.48 31.16 -16.37
N LEU A 139 -13.01 30.15 -17.03
CA LEU A 139 -13.72 29.03 -16.43
C LEU A 139 -13.06 27.73 -16.88
N THR A 140 -12.77 26.89 -15.90
CA THR A 140 -12.39 25.49 -16.13
C THR A 140 -13.38 24.59 -15.40
N ALA A 141 -14.03 23.70 -16.12
CA ALA A 141 -14.88 22.65 -15.56
C ALA A 141 -14.27 21.29 -15.86
N THR A 142 -14.19 20.44 -14.86
CA THR A 142 -13.60 19.10 -14.97
C THR A 142 -14.56 18.07 -14.36
N ALA A 143 -14.79 16.98 -15.07
CA ALA A 143 -15.46 15.79 -14.56
C ALA A 143 -14.52 14.60 -14.71
N VAL A 144 -14.40 13.81 -13.65
CA VAL A 144 -13.55 12.61 -13.61
C VAL A 144 -14.39 11.43 -13.19
N PHE A 145 -14.24 10.33 -13.89
CA PHE A 145 -14.66 9.00 -13.48
C PHE A 145 -13.43 8.11 -13.35
N GLU A 146 -13.29 7.46 -12.21
CA GLU A 146 -12.17 6.57 -11.92
C GLU A 146 -12.67 5.24 -11.37
N ALA A 147 -12.06 4.15 -11.81
CA ALA A 147 -12.25 2.83 -11.25
C ALA A 147 -10.87 2.18 -11.08
N SER A 148 -10.64 1.59 -9.92
CA SER A 148 -9.42 0.84 -9.66
C SER A 148 -9.70 -0.40 -8.82
N GLY A 149 -8.82 -1.39 -8.93
CA GLY A 149 -8.89 -2.60 -8.15
C GLY A 149 -7.51 -3.19 -7.89
N ALA A 150 -7.40 -3.91 -6.79
CA ALA A 150 -6.23 -4.67 -6.44
C ALA A 150 -6.65 -6.11 -6.11
N GLU A 151 -5.83 -7.07 -6.55
CA GLU A 151 -6.00 -8.48 -6.30
C GLU A 151 -4.67 -9.07 -5.83
N GLY A 152 -4.71 -9.85 -4.76
CA GLY A 152 -3.56 -10.58 -4.23
C GLY A 152 -3.87 -12.06 -4.11
N ARG A 153 -2.92 -12.89 -4.53
CA ARG A 153 -2.96 -14.36 -4.35
C ARG A 153 -1.64 -14.80 -3.76
N ASN A 154 -1.69 -15.64 -2.77
CA ASN A 154 -0.53 -16.30 -2.21
C ASN A 154 -0.75 -17.80 -2.10
N LEU A 155 0.33 -18.53 -2.33
CA LEU A 155 0.44 -19.95 -2.12
C LEU A 155 1.73 -20.21 -1.37
N LYS A 156 1.69 -21.08 -0.37
CA LYS A 156 2.85 -21.50 0.40
C LYS A 156 2.77 -23.01 0.62
N LEU A 157 3.85 -23.70 0.38
CA LEU A 157 4.05 -25.11 0.65
C LEU A 157 5.29 -25.27 1.52
N THR A 158 5.13 -25.88 2.67
CA THR A 158 6.25 -26.20 3.58
C THR A 158 6.42 -27.69 3.71
N GLY A 159 7.65 -28.11 3.96
CA GLY A 159 8.00 -29.47 4.29
C GLY A 159 9.07 -29.51 5.36
N SER A 160 8.98 -30.46 6.30
CA SER A 160 9.99 -30.67 7.33
C SER A 160 10.35 -32.13 7.49
N ASP A 161 11.53 -32.38 8.07
CA ASP A 161 12.11 -33.72 8.24
C ASP A 161 12.25 -34.43 6.89
N LEU A 162 13.12 -33.88 6.02
CA LEU A 162 13.35 -34.43 4.68
C LEU A 162 14.18 -35.72 4.80
N ALA A 163 13.69 -36.79 4.20
CA ALA A 163 14.39 -38.07 4.17
C ALA A 163 15.75 -37.99 3.45
N ASN A 164 15.91 -37.02 2.54
CA ASN A 164 17.13 -36.74 1.81
C ASN A 164 17.22 -35.22 1.54
N GLU A 165 18.31 -34.60 1.97
CA GLU A 165 18.54 -33.16 1.81
C GLU A 165 19.16 -32.77 0.46
N PHE A 166 19.60 -33.76 -0.34
CA PHE A 166 20.28 -33.51 -1.60
C PHE A 166 19.45 -32.73 -2.63
N VAL A 167 18.14 -32.95 -2.61
CA VAL A 167 17.21 -32.24 -3.53
C VAL A 167 16.78 -30.85 -3.04
N GLY A 168 17.15 -30.48 -1.81
CA GLY A 168 16.84 -29.18 -1.24
C GLY A 168 15.34 -28.87 -1.26
N TYR A 169 14.96 -27.69 -1.75
CA TYR A 169 13.57 -27.23 -1.80
C TYR A 169 12.77 -27.74 -3.01
N TRP A 170 13.36 -28.57 -3.90
CA TRP A 170 12.70 -28.96 -5.14
C TRP A 170 11.70 -30.11 -4.99
N ASN A 171 11.70 -30.83 -3.89
CA ASN A 171 10.85 -32.01 -3.73
C ASN A 171 10.18 -32.08 -2.36
N ALA A 172 9.05 -31.41 -2.22
CA ALA A 172 8.25 -31.45 -0.99
C ALA A 172 7.76 -32.88 -0.64
N LYS A 173 7.66 -33.78 -1.62
CA LYS A 173 7.24 -35.18 -1.40
C LYS A 173 8.23 -35.97 -0.54
N ASN A 174 9.48 -35.49 -0.46
CA ASN A 174 10.55 -36.07 0.35
C ASN A 174 10.45 -35.70 1.84
N ALA A 175 9.60 -34.76 2.22
CA ALA A 175 9.37 -34.35 3.58
C ALA A 175 8.40 -35.29 4.30
N LYS A 176 8.69 -35.61 5.54
CA LYS A 176 7.83 -36.42 6.41
C LYS A 176 6.57 -35.66 6.78
N THR A 177 6.71 -34.40 7.17
CA THR A 177 5.59 -33.49 7.44
C THR A 177 5.48 -32.46 6.33
N ARG A 178 4.28 -32.25 5.85
CA ARG A 178 3.97 -31.30 4.77
C ARG A 178 2.76 -30.49 5.18
N ASP A 179 2.80 -29.19 4.89
CA ASP A 179 1.69 -28.28 5.10
C ASP A 179 1.60 -27.32 3.91
N GLY A 180 0.39 -26.86 3.64
CA GLY A 180 0.14 -25.91 2.54
C GLY A 180 -0.97 -24.93 2.90
N GLU A 181 -0.72 -23.69 2.61
CA GLU A 181 -1.69 -22.62 2.76
C GLU A 181 -1.82 -21.79 1.48
N ASN A 182 -2.99 -21.27 1.25
CA ASN A 182 -3.24 -20.31 0.19
C ASN A 182 -4.14 -19.19 0.69
N GLY A 183 -4.03 -18.03 0.04
CA GLY A 183 -4.83 -16.88 0.36
C GLY A 183 -5.23 -16.10 -0.89
N TYR A 184 -6.34 -15.43 -0.80
CA TYR A 184 -6.87 -14.54 -1.81
C TYR A 184 -7.42 -13.27 -1.17
N SER A 185 -7.08 -12.13 -1.75
CA SER A 185 -7.66 -10.84 -1.37
C SER A 185 -7.97 -10.02 -2.60
N ALA A 186 -9.11 -9.33 -2.59
CA ALA A 186 -9.47 -8.39 -3.65
C ALA A 186 -10.16 -7.16 -3.05
N GLU A 187 -9.86 -6.02 -3.64
CA GLU A 187 -10.50 -4.76 -3.31
C GLU A 187 -10.71 -3.91 -4.56
N ALA A 188 -11.74 -3.08 -4.55
CA ALA A 188 -12.06 -2.18 -5.63
C ALA A 188 -12.63 -0.87 -5.10
N ILE A 189 -12.37 0.20 -5.83
CA ILE A 189 -12.94 1.52 -5.59
C ILE A 189 -13.42 2.13 -6.91
N VAL A 190 -14.56 2.80 -6.85
CA VAL A 190 -15.11 3.57 -7.96
C VAL A 190 -15.33 4.99 -7.47
N SER A 191 -14.91 5.97 -8.25
CA SER A 191 -14.92 7.37 -7.86
C SER A 191 -15.51 8.24 -8.95
N GLY A 192 -16.28 9.23 -8.56
CA GLY A 192 -16.73 10.32 -9.41
C GLY A 192 -16.31 11.67 -8.83
N LEU A 193 -15.79 12.57 -9.65
CA LEU A 193 -15.40 13.91 -9.21
C LEU A 193 -15.88 14.95 -10.20
N GLY A 194 -16.43 16.06 -9.69
CA GLY A 194 -16.72 17.29 -10.43
C GLY A 194 -15.94 18.45 -9.81
N ARG A 195 -15.30 19.28 -10.64
CA ARG A 195 -14.57 20.47 -10.23
C ARG A 195 -14.90 21.65 -11.15
N ILE A 196 -15.12 22.80 -10.55
CA ILE A 196 -15.26 24.08 -11.24
C ILE A 196 -14.22 25.02 -10.67
N MET A 197 -13.44 25.66 -11.56
CA MET A 197 -12.50 26.71 -11.23
C MET A 197 -12.87 27.95 -12.03
N TYR A 198 -13.02 29.05 -11.35
CA TYR A 198 -13.38 30.33 -11.93
C TYR A 198 -12.37 31.40 -11.52
N ASN A 199 -11.94 32.19 -12.50
CA ASN A 199 -11.01 33.29 -12.29
C ASN A 199 -11.54 34.52 -13.00
N TYR A 200 -11.68 35.63 -12.28
CA TYR A 200 -12.06 36.93 -12.80
C TYR A 200 -10.91 37.91 -12.69
N LYS A 201 -10.43 38.39 -13.84
CA LYS A 201 -9.33 39.39 -13.99
C LYS A 201 -8.02 38.95 -13.28
N GLY A 202 -7.84 37.68 -12.97
CA GLY A 202 -6.73 37.23 -12.11
C GLY A 202 -6.76 37.78 -10.68
N LYS A 203 -7.87 38.45 -10.30
CA LYS A 203 -8.07 39.04 -8.97
C LYS A 203 -8.82 38.13 -8.04
N TYR A 204 -9.94 37.58 -8.52
CA TYR A 204 -10.84 36.72 -7.74
C TYR A 204 -10.79 35.32 -8.30
N MET A 205 -10.50 34.38 -7.47
CA MET A 205 -10.40 32.95 -7.84
C MET A 205 -11.33 32.16 -6.93
N LEU A 206 -12.15 31.30 -7.55
CA LEU A 206 -13.07 30.41 -6.85
C LEU A 206 -12.86 28.99 -7.37
N THR A 207 -12.78 28.02 -6.48
CA THR A 207 -12.74 26.60 -6.81
C THR A 207 -13.76 25.87 -5.99
N GLY A 208 -14.59 25.04 -6.62
CA GLY A 208 -15.50 24.09 -5.97
C GLY A 208 -15.21 22.69 -6.49
N THR A 209 -15.15 21.71 -5.60
CA THR A 209 -14.97 20.31 -5.96
C THR A 209 -15.91 19.45 -5.14
N PHE A 210 -16.49 18.45 -5.77
CA PHE A 210 -17.27 17.40 -5.12
C PHE A 210 -16.76 16.05 -5.58
N ARG A 211 -16.41 15.15 -4.65
CA ARG A 211 -15.97 13.79 -4.92
C ARG A 211 -16.86 12.80 -4.18
N ALA A 212 -17.23 11.74 -4.85
CA ALA A 212 -17.93 10.58 -4.29
C ALA A 212 -17.11 9.33 -4.57
N ASP A 213 -16.79 8.56 -3.54
CA ASP A 213 -16.01 7.33 -3.62
C ASP A 213 -16.79 6.15 -3.06
N GLY A 214 -16.88 5.07 -3.82
CA GLY A 214 -17.50 3.82 -3.41
C GLY A 214 -16.47 2.71 -3.27
N SER A 215 -16.26 2.20 -2.04
CA SER A 215 -15.27 1.18 -1.74
C SER A 215 -15.88 -0.17 -1.46
N SER A 216 -15.26 -1.25 -1.97
CA SER A 216 -15.64 -2.63 -1.66
C SER A 216 -15.31 -3.06 -0.23
N LYS A 217 -14.46 -2.31 0.50
CA LYS A 217 -14.04 -2.61 1.87
C LYS A 217 -15.16 -2.41 2.89
N PHE A 218 -16.09 -1.49 2.58
CA PHE A 218 -17.22 -1.19 3.45
C PHE A 218 -18.48 -1.96 3.04
N GLN A 219 -19.32 -2.22 4.01
CA GLN A 219 -20.61 -2.87 3.78
C GLN A 219 -21.59 -1.96 3.03
N LYS A 220 -22.63 -2.55 2.42
CA LYS A 220 -23.55 -1.89 1.48
C LYS A 220 -24.05 -0.52 1.96
N LYS A 221 -24.36 -0.37 3.25
CA LYS A 221 -24.87 0.86 3.87
C LYS A 221 -23.85 2.00 3.90
N ASN A 222 -22.57 1.68 4.10
CA ASN A 222 -21.49 2.64 4.34
C ASN A 222 -20.45 2.70 3.19
N LYS A 223 -20.79 2.09 2.06
CA LYS A 223 -19.89 1.94 0.90
C LYS A 223 -19.45 3.27 0.32
N TRP A 224 -20.32 4.27 0.31
CA TRP A 224 -20.08 5.56 -0.33
C TRP A 224 -19.64 6.62 0.67
N GLY A 225 -18.54 7.30 0.36
CA GLY A 225 -18.06 8.52 1.02
C GLY A 225 -18.22 9.73 0.10
N TYR A 226 -18.51 10.91 0.69
CA TYR A 226 -18.72 12.16 -0.04
C TYR A 226 -17.79 13.24 0.50
N PHE A 227 -17.02 13.86 -0.38
CA PHE A 227 -15.90 14.71 -0.02
C PHE A 227 -15.98 16.05 -0.78
N PRO A 228 -16.77 17.01 -0.27
CA PRO A 228 -16.83 18.36 -0.83
C PRO A 228 -15.60 19.18 -0.47
N SER A 229 -15.21 20.11 -1.36
CA SER A 229 -14.23 21.14 -1.04
C SER A 229 -14.53 22.44 -1.78
N ALA A 230 -14.15 23.53 -1.16
CA ALA A 230 -14.26 24.87 -1.75
C ALA A 230 -13.03 25.71 -1.37
N ALA A 231 -12.59 26.55 -2.31
CA ALA A 231 -11.50 27.49 -2.05
C ALA A 231 -11.81 28.84 -2.72
N VAL A 232 -11.43 29.92 -2.05
CA VAL A 232 -11.49 31.27 -2.57
C VAL A 232 -10.13 31.92 -2.41
N ALA A 233 -9.75 32.75 -3.39
CA ALA A 233 -8.56 33.57 -3.28
C ALA A 233 -8.82 34.96 -3.90
N TRP A 234 -8.26 35.97 -3.25
CA TRP A 234 -8.34 37.35 -3.66
C TRP A 234 -6.93 37.95 -3.75
N ASP A 235 -6.57 38.40 -4.93
CA ASP A 235 -5.30 39.08 -5.17
C ASP A 235 -5.54 40.60 -5.02
N VAL A 236 -5.34 41.08 -3.80
CA VAL A 236 -5.55 42.48 -3.40
C VAL A 236 -4.60 43.41 -4.15
N ALA A 237 -3.37 42.96 -4.46
CA ALA A 237 -2.38 43.78 -5.15
C ALA A 237 -2.83 44.22 -6.53
N LYS A 238 -3.74 43.45 -7.18
CA LYS A 238 -4.31 43.78 -8.51
C LYS A 238 -5.49 44.71 -8.47
N GLU A 239 -5.89 45.16 -7.28
CA GLU A 239 -7.01 46.11 -7.16
C GLU A 239 -6.63 47.52 -7.58
N ASN A 240 -7.63 48.27 -8.08
CA ASN A 240 -7.40 49.64 -8.58
C ASN A 240 -6.87 50.57 -7.51
N PHE A 241 -7.23 50.38 -6.26
CA PHE A 241 -6.72 51.18 -5.13
C PHE A 241 -5.26 50.91 -4.80
N MET A 242 -4.71 49.75 -5.23
CA MET A 242 -3.30 49.37 -5.08
C MET A 242 -2.45 49.83 -6.30
N SER A 243 -3.03 50.27 -7.39
CA SER A 243 -2.32 50.58 -8.63
C SER A 243 -1.33 51.74 -8.56
N LYS A 244 -1.46 52.61 -7.58
CA LYS A 244 -0.61 53.81 -7.37
C LYS A 244 0.63 53.58 -6.50
N GLN A 245 0.80 52.36 -5.97
CA GLN A 245 1.93 51.98 -5.15
C GLN A 245 2.81 50.96 -5.85
N ASN A 246 4.13 50.97 -5.61
CA ASN A 246 5.10 50.07 -6.20
C ASN A 246 5.84 49.18 -5.17
N ILE A 247 5.42 49.26 -3.90
CA ILE A 247 6.11 48.55 -2.81
C ILE A 247 5.62 47.10 -2.71
N VAL A 248 4.30 46.85 -2.90
CA VAL A 248 3.66 45.56 -2.74
C VAL A 248 3.37 45.01 -4.14
N GLN A 249 4.10 44.01 -4.58
CA GLN A 249 3.92 43.35 -5.88
C GLN A 249 2.87 42.24 -5.83
N GLN A 250 2.75 41.58 -4.68
CA GLN A 250 1.75 40.57 -4.44
C GLN A 250 1.16 40.73 -3.04
N LEU A 251 -0.16 40.63 -2.95
CA LEU A 251 -0.89 40.51 -1.70
C LEU A 251 -2.12 39.66 -1.96
N LYS A 252 -2.04 38.38 -1.64
CA LYS A 252 -3.09 37.40 -1.92
C LYS A 252 -3.61 36.80 -0.64
N LEU A 253 -4.90 36.98 -0.42
CA LEU A 253 -5.65 36.31 0.64
C LEU A 253 -6.28 35.04 0.08
N ARG A 254 -6.23 33.97 0.81
CA ARG A 254 -6.84 32.69 0.44
C ARG A 254 -7.51 32.04 1.64
N ALA A 255 -8.64 31.39 1.37
CA ALA A 255 -9.34 30.55 2.34
C ALA A 255 -9.84 29.29 1.63
N SER A 256 -9.78 28.17 2.33
CA SER A 256 -10.29 26.91 1.80
C SER A 256 -10.88 26.03 2.91
N PHE A 257 -11.84 25.24 2.47
CA PHE A 257 -12.45 24.17 3.25
C PHE A 257 -12.44 22.90 2.39
N GLY A 258 -12.15 21.76 2.99
CA GLY A 258 -12.24 20.47 2.30
C GLY A 258 -12.46 19.33 3.26
N VAL A 259 -13.11 18.29 2.76
CA VAL A 259 -13.26 17.01 3.44
C VAL A 259 -12.45 15.96 2.68
N VAL A 260 -11.63 15.20 3.40
CA VAL A 260 -10.81 14.10 2.85
C VAL A 260 -11.22 12.80 3.52
N GLY A 261 -11.49 11.78 2.70
CA GLY A 261 -11.84 10.43 3.17
C GLY A 261 -10.60 9.53 3.27
N ASN A 262 -10.64 8.62 4.24
CA ASN A 262 -9.67 7.55 4.37
C ASN A 262 -10.41 6.22 4.53
N GLN A 263 -9.93 5.18 3.80
CA GLN A 263 -10.44 3.80 3.85
C GLN A 263 -9.35 2.79 4.26
N SER A 264 -8.40 3.19 5.08
CA SER A 264 -7.20 2.40 5.43
C SER A 264 -7.54 1.20 6.35
N ILE A 265 -8.40 0.32 5.87
CA ILE A 265 -8.69 -1.00 6.44
C ILE A 265 -8.36 -2.09 5.42
N GLY A 266 -8.10 -3.30 5.90
CA GLY A 266 -7.89 -4.47 5.03
C GLY A 266 -9.16 -4.88 4.28
N ALA A 267 -9.00 -5.54 3.14
CA ALA A 267 -10.11 -6.20 2.47
C ALA A 267 -10.79 -7.21 3.42
N TYR A 268 -12.12 -7.31 3.34
CA TYR A 268 -12.96 -8.20 4.14
C TYR A 268 -12.97 -7.97 5.66
N THR A 269 -12.23 -6.97 6.18
CA THR A 269 -12.13 -6.69 7.63
C THR A 269 -13.49 -6.42 8.29
N THR A 270 -14.45 -5.86 7.53
CA THR A 270 -15.81 -5.58 8.03
C THR A 270 -16.73 -6.79 8.03
N LEU A 271 -16.30 -7.91 7.44
CA LEU A 271 -17.06 -9.15 7.39
C LEU A 271 -16.77 -10.03 8.62
N GLY A 272 -17.78 -10.72 9.13
CA GLY A 272 -17.57 -11.82 10.07
C GLY A 272 -16.95 -13.00 9.33
N MET A 273 -15.84 -13.50 9.83
CA MET A 273 -15.12 -14.63 9.23
C MET A 273 -15.00 -15.77 10.23
N LEU A 274 -15.19 -16.99 9.73
CA LEU A 274 -14.88 -18.20 10.47
C LEU A 274 -13.45 -18.65 10.16
N ALA A 275 -12.70 -19.00 11.17
CA ALA A 275 -11.38 -19.61 11.04
C ALA A 275 -11.46 -21.09 11.34
N PRO A 276 -10.84 -21.96 10.52
CA PRO A 276 -10.76 -23.38 10.84
C PRO A 276 -9.85 -23.61 12.05
N THR A 277 -10.19 -24.59 12.85
CA THR A 277 -9.35 -25.09 13.94
C THR A 277 -9.46 -26.61 13.98
N ASN A 278 -8.37 -27.25 14.37
CA ASN A 278 -8.35 -28.69 14.59
C ASN A 278 -8.57 -28.94 16.07
N TYR A 279 -9.39 -29.93 16.38
CA TYR A 279 -9.62 -30.36 17.75
C TYR A 279 -9.66 -31.90 17.79
N ASP A 280 -9.22 -32.44 18.92
CA ASP A 280 -9.32 -33.88 19.20
C ASP A 280 -10.78 -34.23 19.50
N GLY A 281 -11.32 -35.17 18.74
CA GLY A 281 -12.67 -35.68 18.99
C GLY A 281 -12.74 -36.44 20.31
N TYR A 282 -13.80 -36.23 21.09
CA TYR A 282 -14.04 -37.02 22.31
C TYR A 282 -14.11 -38.51 21.96
N GLY A 283 -13.08 -39.25 22.43
CA GLY A 283 -13.06 -40.74 22.34
C GLY A 283 -12.69 -41.31 20.96
N SER A 284 -12.12 -40.51 20.04
CA SER A 284 -11.56 -41.01 18.79
C SER A 284 -10.16 -40.38 18.58
N ASP A 285 -9.21 -41.17 18.05
CA ASP A 285 -7.88 -40.68 17.65
C ASP A 285 -7.91 -39.80 16.37
N ALA A 286 -9.09 -39.40 15.93
CA ALA A 286 -9.25 -38.64 14.72
C ALA A 286 -9.29 -37.13 15.01
N ILE A 287 -8.46 -36.37 14.30
CA ILE A 287 -8.49 -34.92 14.31
C ILE A 287 -9.69 -34.43 13.48
N HIS A 288 -10.56 -33.67 14.09
CA HIS A 288 -11.69 -33.07 13.45
C HIS A 288 -11.46 -31.60 13.18
N THR A 289 -11.87 -31.10 12.01
CA THR A 289 -11.84 -29.68 11.69
C THR A 289 -13.12 -29.03 12.21
N GLY A 290 -12.97 -28.13 13.15
CA GLY A 290 -14.03 -27.23 13.60
C GLY A 290 -13.85 -25.82 13.07
N TYR A 291 -14.79 -24.95 13.39
CA TYR A 291 -14.74 -23.54 13.03
C TYR A 291 -15.04 -22.67 14.25
N TRP A 292 -14.27 -21.61 14.39
CA TRP A 292 -14.51 -20.60 15.41
C TRP A 292 -14.61 -19.22 14.78
N THR A 293 -15.05 -18.22 15.53
CA THR A 293 -15.14 -16.85 15.05
C THR A 293 -13.73 -16.26 14.95
N GLY A 294 -13.18 -16.23 13.74
CA GLY A 294 -11.85 -15.67 13.51
C GLY A 294 -11.84 -14.14 13.49
N ASN A 295 -12.94 -13.53 13.07
CA ASN A 295 -13.12 -12.09 13.05
C ASN A 295 -14.59 -11.72 13.29
N LEU A 296 -14.83 -10.72 14.16
CA LEU A 296 -16.19 -10.21 14.40
C LEU A 296 -16.61 -9.30 13.25
N ALA A 297 -17.86 -9.45 12.81
CA ALA A 297 -18.44 -8.52 11.84
C ALA A 297 -18.53 -7.11 12.42
N THR A 298 -18.10 -6.13 11.64
CA THR A 298 -18.19 -4.70 11.99
C THR A 298 -18.94 -3.93 10.89
N PRO A 299 -20.27 -4.15 10.74
CA PRO A 299 -21.04 -3.63 9.62
C PRO A 299 -21.19 -2.12 9.61
N ASP A 300 -21.00 -1.47 10.76
CA ASP A 300 -21.17 -0.02 10.93
C ASP A 300 -19.88 0.79 10.64
N VAL A 301 -18.77 0.12 10.36
CA VAL A 301 -17.52 0.81 9.97
C VAL A 301 -17.75 1.58 8.68
N THR A 302 -17.38 2.86 8.70
CA THR A 302 -17.53 3.80 7.59
C THR A 302 -16.20 4.52 7.28
N TRP A 303 -16.23 5.40 6.31
CA TRP A 303 -15.10 6.24 5.94
C TRP A 303 -14.67 7.14 7.11
N GLU A 304 -13.40 7.10 7.45
CA GLU A 304 -12.78 8.14 8.26
C GLU A 304 -12.76 9.44 7.48
N SER A 305 -13.21 10.53 8.07
CA SER A 305 -13.35 11.83 7.40
C SER A 305 -12.59 12.93 8.14
N THR A 306 -11.66 13.56 7.43
CA THR A 306 -10.90 14.71 7.95
C THR A 306 -11.43 16.00 7.32
N TYR A 307 -11.93 16.88 8.16
CA TYR A 307 -12.37 18.23 7.83
C TYR A 307 -11.19 19.18 8.00
N GLN A 308 -10.84 19.87 6.93
CA GLN A 308 -9.70 20.77 6.92
C GLN A 308 -10.13 22.19 6.56
N TYR A 309 -9.71 23.16 7.35
CA TYR A 309 -9.91 24.59 7.16
C TYR A 309 -8.55 25.26 7.04
N ASN A 310 -8.35 26.08 6.01
CA ASN A 310 -7.11 26.83 5.81
C ASN A 310 -7.42 28.29 5.52
N ILE A 311 -6.64 29.20 6.12
CA ILE A 311 -6.61 30.62 5.80
C ILE A 311 -5.14 30.99 5.56
N GLY A 312 -4.85 31.65 4.45
CA GLY A 312 -3.48 32.00 4.07
C GLY A 312 -3.36 33.42 3.53
N LEU A 313 -2.18 33.97 3.74
CA LEU A 313 -1.75 35.27 3.22
C LEU A 313 -0.40 35.06 2.53
N ASP A 314 -0.32 35.46 1.25
CA ASP A 314 0.92 35.52 0.49
C ASP A 314 1.21 36.99 0.14
N ALA A 315 2.37 37.48 0.53
CA ALA A 315 2.81 38.84 0.25
C ALA A 315 4.21 38.85 -0.35
N SER A 316 4.44 39.74 -1.31
CA SER A 316 5.75 40.01 -1.88
C SER A 316 5.94 41.51 -2.05
N VAL A 317 7.07 42.02 -1.55
CA VAL A 317 7.40 43.44 -1.52
C VAL A 317 8.82 43.68 -2.02
N LEU A 318 9.13 44.98 -2.30
CA LEU A 318 10.47 45.43 -2.72
C LEU A 318 10.96 44.75 -3.99
N ASP A 319 10.15 44.76 -5.05
CA ASP A 319 10.43 44.12 -6.34
C ASP A 319 10.72 42.62 -6.23
N GLY A 320 9.98 41.93 -5.32
CA GLY A 320 10.12 40.49 -5.10
C GLY A 320 11.32 40.09 -4.23
N ARG A 321 12.08 41.05 -3.68
CA ARG A 321 13.24 40.77 -2.82
C ARG A 321 12.84 40.15 -1.47
N LEU A 322 11.64 40.46 -0.99
CA LEU A 322 11.10 39.89 0.24
C LEU A 322 9.75 39.28 -0.04
N SER A 323 9.62 37.98 0.21
CA SER A 323 8.37 37.24 0.12
C SER A 323 8.03 36.62 1.48
N PHE A 324 6.76 36.71 1.84
CA PHE A 324 6.22 36.22 3.10
C PHE A 324 4.96 35.41 2.85
N THR A 325 4.87 34.24 3.46
CA THR A 325 3.65 33.41 3.48
C THR A 325 3.30 33.08 4.91
N ALA A 326 2.07 33.36 5.29
CA ALA A 326 1.50 32.92 6.57
C ALA A 326 0.29 32.04 6.31
N GLU A 327 0.19 30.95 7.03
CA GLU A 327 -0.92 30.02 6.91
C GLU A 327 -1.38 29.57 8.30
N TRP A 328 -2.68 29.62 8.51
CA TRP A 328 -3.35 28.99 9.63
C TRP A 328 -4.21 27.84 9.12
N PHE A 329 -4.16 26.70 9.78
CA PHE A 329 -5.00 25.55 9.44
C PHE A 329 -5.56 24.86 10.69
N ARG A 330 -6.71 24.23 10.51
CA ARG A 330 -7.32 23.35 11.48
C ARG A 330 -7.77 22.07 10.79
N LYS A 331 -7.49 20.91 11.41
CA LYS A 331 -7.92 19.59 10.96
C LYS A 331 -8.70 18.91 12.07
N ASP A 332 -9.91 18.46 11.75
CA ASP A 332 -10.76 17.68 12.66
C ASP A 332 -11.06 16.35 11.98
N THR A 333 -10.63 15.23 12.58
CA THR A 333 -10.88 13.90 12.03
C THR A 333 -11.99 13.22 12.81
N LYS A 334 -12.96 12.64 12.10
CA LYS A 334 -14.09 11.89 12.63
C LYS A 334 -14.04 10.45 12.12
N ASP A 335 -14.71 9.55 12.86
CA ASP A 335 -14.85 8.13 12.51
C ASP A 335 -13.51 7.43 12.28
N LEU A 336 -12.56 7.65 13.22
CA LEU A 336 -11.20 7.11 13.17
C LEU A 336 -11.20 5.60 13.02
N LEU A 337 -10.48 5.10 12.01
CA LEU A 337 -10.29 3.68 11.74
C LEU A 337 -9.16 3.12 12.61
N LEU A 338 -9.53 2.57 13.76
CA LEU A 338 -8.60 1.99 14.74
C LEU A 338 -8.88 0.50 14.94
N ARG A 339 -7.83 -0.30 15.05
CA ARG A 339 -7.94 -1.70 15.45
C ARG A 339 -8.01 -1.78 16.98
N LYS A 340 -9.17 -2.19 17.50
CA LYS A 340 -9.36 -2.45 18.92
C LYS A 340 -9.33 -3.97 19.14
N PRO A 341 -8.42 -4.51 19.96
CA PRO A 341 -8.46 -5.92 20.33
C PRO A 341 -9.75 -6.23 21.12
N ALA A 342 -10.40 -7.32 20.77
CA ALA A 342 -11.52 -7.81 21.57
C ALA A 342 -11.02 -8.32 22.94
N PRO A 343 -11.81 -8.18 24.03
CA PRO A 343 -11.49 -8.83 25.29
C PRO A 343 -11.37 -10.34 25.07
N GLN A 344 -10.29 -10.93 25.55
CA GLN A 344 -10.19 -12.39 25.62
C GLN A 344 -11.00 -12.81 26.84
N TYR A 345 -12.13 -13.48 26.62
CA TYR A 345 -12.80 -14.24 27.68
C TYR A 345 -12.13 -15.61 27.74
N ASN A 346 -11.53 -15.91 28.87
CA ASN A 346 -11.02 -17.25 29.20
C ASN A 346 -12.19 -18.17 29.55
#